data_171c53cf40860f0aad890228c555a9b1
#
_entry.id   171c53cf40860f0aad890228c555a9b1
#
_cell.length_a   1.000
_cell.length_b   1.000
_cell.length_c   1.000
_cell.angle_alpha   90.00
_cell.angle_beta   90.00
_cell.angle_gamma   90.00
#
_symmetry.space_group_name_H-M   'P 1'
#
loop_
_entity.id
_entity.type
_entity.pdbx_description
1 polymer ?
#
loop_
_entity_poly.entity_id
_entity_poly.type
_entity_poly.pdbx_seq_one_letter_code
_entity_poly.pdbx_strand_id
1 'polypeptide(L)'
;MRNLIFLSFLILLTGCVKSNPDLTAPLTTTLTPLVNIPNAPTNLKGVVHSSTQITLSWRDESTNESEFKIERKIGSGAFVVVGSTAKDIISFNDINLIPNTIYTYRVFSKNSYGNSNNNSNESNGSTPNSELMVTIGSQIWSKFNLDVTTYSDGTPIPQVSNPVEWSKLTTGAWCYYNNDTANGVVYGKLYNWYAVAGIHDNDPATPNKTLAPSGWKMPSNNDWTELTDFLGAREVAGSKMKATGTALWVAPNIATNESGFTGLPGGERVYDFEGIGRRSGWWSSNEISLDQARGRSILNYAPNSFIYHAYKNMGLSVRCVFVGIPLNN
;
A
#
# COMPACT_ATOMS: atom_id res chain seq x y z
N MET A 1 -1.51 61.93 53.94
CA MET A 1 -1.62 61.59 55.39
C MET A 1 -1.23 60.11 55.49
N ARG A 2 -0.20 59.66 56.11
CA ARG A 2 0.64 59.98 57.22
C ARG A 2 1.98 59.24 57.04
N ASN A 3 3.08 59.95 57.17
CA ASN A 3 4.43 59.45 57.37
C ASN A 3 4.51 58.50 58.59
N LEU A 4 5.35 57.53 58.51
CA LEU A 4 6.09 57.09 59.71
C LEU A 4 7.54 56.75 59.35
N ILE A 5 8.44 57.50 59.85
CA ILE A 5 9.90 57.34 59.94
C ILE A 5 10.18 56.43 61.13
N PHE A 6 11.09 55.44 60.99
CA PHE A 6 11.82 54.88 62.12
C PHE A 6 13.22 54.56 61.76
N LEU A 7 13.95 55.06 62.49
CA LEU A 7 15.28 55.49 62.99
C LEU A 7 16.25 54.30 63.09
N SER A 8 17.45 54.58 62.67
CA SER A 8 18.70 53.84 62.79
C SER A 8 19.03 53.34 64.18
N PHE A 9 19.62 52.13 64.26
CA PHE A 9 20.54 51.77 65.32
C PHE A 9 21.82 51.15 64.76
N LEU A 10 22.92 51.91 64.82
CA LEU A 10 24.29 51.50 64.49
C LEU A 10 24.90 50.86 65.71
N ILE A 11 25.15 49.54 65.70
CA ILE A 11 25.98 48.89 66.70
C ILE A 11 27.35 48.59 66.06
N LEU A 12 28.37 49.31 66.46
CA LEU A 12 29.74 48.97 66.17
C LEU A 12 30.18 47.82 67.11
N LEU A 13 30.41 46.63 66.54
CA LEU A 13 31.20 45.60 67.22
C LEU A 13 32.55 45.49 66.50
N THR A 14 33.59 45.95 67.15
CA THR A 14 34.96 45.68 66.77
C THR A 14 35.35 44.27 67.16
N GLY A 15 35.25 43.36 66.20
CA GLY A 15 35.71 41.97 66.26
C GLY A 15 36.95 41.77 65.41
N CYS A 16 38.06 41.41 66.07
CA CYS A 16 39.33 41.07 65.44
C CYS A 16 39.17 40.00 64.38
N VAL A 17 39.32 40.33 63.13
CA VAL A 17 39.34 39.33 62.02
C VAL A 17 40.73 38.75 61.96
N LYS A 18 40.86 37.46 62.36
CA LYS A 18 42.04 36.66 61.97
C LYS A 18 41.99 36.44 60.47
N SER A 19 42.93 36.98 59.74
CA SER A 19 43.18 36.69 58.34
C SER A 19 43.58 35.24 58.20
N ASN A 20 42.73 34.47 57.55
CA ASN A 20 43.01 33.11 57.09
C ASN A 20 43.58 33.19 55.65
N PRO A 21 44.86 32.86 55.44
CA PRO A 21 45.51 33.04 54.15
C PRO A 21 45.39 31.77 53.27
N ASP A 22 44.20 31.24 53.04
CA ASP A 22 44.08 30.09 52.13
C ASP A 22 42.69 29.98 51.47
N LEU A 23 42.38 31.00 50.66
CA LEU A 23 41.20 30.92 49.75
C LEU A 23 41.51 31.60 48.40
N THR A 24 42.62 31.21 47.77
CA THR A 24 42.91 31.54 46.37
C THR A 24 43.19 30.30 45.58
N ALA A 25 42.36 29.25 45.75
CA ALA A 25 42.27 28.25 44.76
C ALA A 25 41.26 28.78 43.72
N PRO A 26 41.63 28.93 42.43
CA PRO A 26 40.66 29.23 41.41
C PRO A 26 39.69 28.03 41.32
N LEU A 27 38.40 28.30 41.50
CA LEU A 27 37.33 27.37 41.12
C LEU A 27 37.43 27.13 39.62
N THR A 28 38.26 26.18 39.23
CA THR A 28 38.20 25.60 37.91
C THR A 28 36.90 24.80 37.87
N THR A 29 35.78 25.49 37.60
CA THR A 29 34.60 24.83 37.07
C THR A 29 35.00 24.22 35.72
N THR A 30 35.39 22.96 35.73
CA THR A 30 35.42 22.17 34.53
C THR A 30 33.97 22.12 34.03
N LEU A 31 33.62 23.01 33.10
CA LEU A 31 32.43 22.91 32.33
C LEU A 31 32.56 21.58 31.59
N THR A 32 31.93 20.52 32.10
CA THR A 32 31.71 19.32 31.30
C THR A 32 31.02 19.80 30.04
N PRO A 33 31.57 19.55 28.85
CA PRO A 33 30.90 19.91 27.62
C PRO A 33 29.49 19.32 27.69
N LEU A 34 28.46 20.14 27.54
CA LEU A 34 27.10 19.66 27.38
C LEU A 34 27.13 18.71 26.18
N VAL A 35 27.00 17.43 26.47
CA VAL A 35 26.87 16.40 25.39
C VAL A 35 25.59 16.72 24.68
N ASN A 36 25.71 17.39 23.54
CA ASN A 36 24.58 17.85 22.77
C ASN A 36 24.24 16.80 21.70
N ILE A 37 23.73 15.64 22.14
CA ILE A 37 23.19 14.63 21.25
C ILE A 37 21.91 15.17 20.59
N PRO A 38 21.58 14.73 19.37
CA PRO A 38 20.40 15.22 18.65
C PRO A 38 19.09 14.73 19.28
N ASN A 39 17.99 15.43 18.99
CA ASN A 39 16.66 14.96 19.31
C ASN A 39 16.31 13.76 18.45
N ALA A 40 15.52 12.83 18.98
CA ALA A 40 15.04 11.68 18.22
C ALA A 40 14.04 12.12 17.14
N PRO A 41 14.04 11.49 15.95
CA PRO A 41 13.00 11.70 14.95
C PRO A 41 11.65 11.22 15.47
N THR A 42 10.57 11.75 14.91
CA THR A 42 9.19 11.36 15.24
C THR A 42 8.40 11.01 14.00
N ASN A 43 7.19 10.46 14.18
CA ASN A 43 6.23 10.21 13.10
C ASN A 43 6.82 9.38 11.95
N LEU A 44 7.60 8.33 12.29
CA LEU A 44 8.07 7.37 11.30
C LEU A 44 6.86 6.70 10.66
N LYS A 45 6.80 6.74 9.34
CA LYS A 45 5.83 6.07 8.49
C LYS A 45 6.55 5.35 7.38
N GLY A 46 5.88 4.40 6.75
CA GLY A 46 6.42 3.76 5.57
C GLY A 46 5.32 3.24 4.65
N VAL A 47 5.72 2.97 3.42
CA VAL A 47 4.86 2.38 2.38
C VAL A 47 5.60 1.24 1.71
N VAL A 48 4.97 0.08 1.67
CA VAL A 48 5.44 -1.07 0.88
C VAL A 48 5.05 -0.83 -0.57
N HIS A 49 6.03 -0.61 -1.43
CA HIS A 49 5.81 -0.33 -2.87
C HIS A 49 5.82 -1.59 -3.74
N SER A 50 6.48 -2.64 -3.28
CA SER A 50 6.54 -3.92 -4.00
C SER A 50 6.89 -5.06 -3.02
N SER A 51 7.03 -6.27 -3.56
CA SER A 51 7.52 -7.42 -2.79
C SER A 51 8.97 -7.28 -2.30
N THR A 52 9.71 -6.28 -2.79
CA THR A 52 11.14 -6.10 -2.52
C THR A 52 11.54 -4.68 -2.13
N GLN A 53 10.57 -3.76 -1.92
CA GLN A 53 10.85 -2.36 -1.63
C GLN A 53 9.88 -1.77 -0.63
N ILE A 54 10.44 -1.07 0.38
CA ILE A 54 9.72 -0.24 1.34
C ILE A 54 10.37 1.15 1.35
N THR A 55 9.56 2.20 1.28
CA THR A 55 10.02 3.58 1.48
C THR A 55 9.58 4.05 2.85
N LEU A 56 10.51 4.62 3.60
CA LEU A 56 10.30 5.22 4.92
C LEU A 56 10.30 6.75 4.82
N SER A 57 9.58 7.41 5.71
CA SER A 57 9.63 8.84 5.94
C SER A 57 9.40 9.14 7.42
N TRP A 58 10.00 10.21 7.93
CA TRP A 58 9.88 10.63 9.33
C TRP A 58 9.88 12.15 9.44
N ARG A 59 9.61 12.64 10.64
CA ARG A 59 9.77 14.06 10.96
C ARG A 59 11.09 14.26 11.68
N ASP A 60 11.87 15.22 11.22
CA ASP A 60 13.06 15.71 11.89
C ASP A 60 12.68 16.63 13.05
N GLU A 61 13.21 16.35 14.25
CA GLU A 61 13.03 17.13 15.47
C GLU A 61 14.39 17.65 15.98
N SER A 62 15.44 17.49 15.20
CA SER A 62 16.79 17.90 15.55
C SER A 62 17.21 19.12 14.72
N THR A 63 18.24 19.83 15.21
CA THR A 63 18.88 20.93 14.48
C THR A 63 20.38 20.75 14.42
N ASN A 64 20.89 19.70 15.07
CA ASN A 64 22.32 19.45 15.26
C ASN A 64 22.75 18.02 14.91
N GLU A 65 21.90 17.27 14.22
CA GLU A 65 22.27 15.98 13.65
C GLU A 65 23.20 16.16 12.44
N SER A 66 23.98 15.13 12.15
CA SER A 66 24.79 15.01 10.93
C SER A 66 24.23 13.96 9.98
N GLU A 67 23.47 13.00 10.52
CA GLU A 67 22.84 11.92 9.77
C GLU A 67 21.65 11.34 10.54
N PHE A 68 20.77 10.62 9.81
CA PHE A 68 19.81 9.69 10.39
C PHE A 68 20.26 8.26 10.12
N LYS A 69 20.23 7.43 11.17
CA LYS A 69 20.57 6.00 11.12
C LYS A 69 19.29 5.18 11.10
N ILE A 70 19.12 4.35 10.08
CA ILE A 70 17.96 3.50 9.92
C ILE A 70 18.29 2.08 10.36
N GLU A 71 17.49 1.55 11.26
CA GLU A 71 17.58 0.16 11.73
C GLU A 71 16.33 -0.62 11.35
N ARG A 72 16.54 -1.87 10.99
CA ARG A 72 15.52 -2.83 10.58
C ARG A 72 15.67 -4.14 11.32
N LYS A 73 14.55 -4.78 11.68
CA LYS A 73 14.51 -6.18 12.09
C LYS A 73 13.54 -6.98 11.20
N ILE A 74 13.78 -8.30 11.11
CA ILE A 74 12.89 -9.25 10.44
C ILE A 74 12.18 -10.06 11.51
N GLY A 75 10.84 -10.05 11.50
CA GLY A 75 10.01 -10.75 12.48
C GLY A 75 10.41 -10.39 13.91
N SER A 76 10.73 -11.39 14.72
CA SER A 76 11.19 -11.24 16.12
C SER A 76 12.72 -11.09 16.27
N GLY A 77 13.46 -10.95 15.18
CA GLY A 77 14.92 -10.81 15.20
C GLY A 77 15.42 -9.50 15.82
N ALA A 78 16.73 -9.36 15.93
CA ALA A 78 17.37 -8.14 16.42
C ALA A 78 17.35 -7.04 15.35
N PHE A 79 17.34 -5.78 15.80
CA PHE A 79 17.55 -4.64 14.93
C PHE A 79 19.00 -4.60 14.42
N VAL A 80 19.15 -4.37 13.12
CA VAL A 80 20.42 -4.15 12.45
C VAL A 80 20.36 -2.85 11.64
N VAL A 81 21.48 -2.16 11.52
CA VAL A 81 21.60 -0.96 10.68
C VAL A 81 21.52 -1.38 9.22
N VAL A 82 20.58 -0.78 8.47
CA VAL A 82 20.39 -1.05 7.03
C VAL A 82 20.78 0.14 6.17
N GLY A 83 20.99 1.30 6.75
CA GLY A 83 21.46 2.48 6.03
C GLY A 83 21.47 3.73 6.89
N SER A 84 21.91 4.82 6.29
CA SER A 84 21.80 6.17 6.84
C SER A 84 21.45 7.17 5.75
N THR A 85 20.91 8.30 6.15
CA THR A 85 20.70 9.47 5.28
C THR A 85 21.46 10.66 5.84
N ALA A 86 21.85 11.59 4.96
CA ALA A 86 22.50 12.82 5.39
C ALA A 86 21.56 13.69 6.22
N LYS A 87 22.13 14.72 6.87
CA LYS A 87 21.39 15.78 7.58
C LYS A 87 20.21 16.27 6.74
N ASP A 88 19.09 16.55 7.40
CA ASP A 88 17.83 17.09 6.83
C ASP A 88 17.17 16.17 5.77
N ILE A 89 17.71 14.99 5.47
CA ILE A 89 17.08 14.01 4.55
C ILE A 89 16.19 13.08 5.37
N ILE A 90 14.89 13.25 5.22
CA ILE A 90 13.83 12.61 6.04
C ILE A 90 13.13 11.44 5.36
N SER A 91 13.76 10.80 4.38
CA SER A 91 13.23 9.61 3.70
C SER A 91 14.35 8.62 3.36
N PHE A 92 13.99 7.33 3.32
CA PHE A 92 14.91 6.25 2.98
C PHE A 92 14.19 5.16 2.18
N ASN A 93 14.82 4.67 1.11
CA ASN A 93 14.33 3.54 0.34
C ASN A 93 15.09 2.28 0.71
N ASP A 94 14.42 1.34 1.33
CA ASP A 94 14.94 -0.01 1.59
C ASP A 94 14.53 -0.92 0.44
N ILE A 95 15.52 -1.43 -0.27
CA ILE A 95 15.37 -2.22 -1.50
C ILE A 95 15.99 -3.61 -1.33
N ASN A 96 15.73 -4.51 -2.28
CA ASN A 96 16.19 -5.90 -2.26
C ASN A 96 15.70 -6.68 -1.03
N LEU A 97 14.48 -6.36 -0.60
CA LEU A 97 13.82 -7.05 0.49
C LEU A 97 13.35 -8.45 0.06
N ILE A 98 13.20 -9.34 1.04
CA ILE A 98 12.63 -10.67 0.81
C ILE A 98 11.12 -10.55 0.73
N PRO A 99 10.47 -11.12 -0.32
CA PRO A 99 9.02 -11.19 -0.39
C PRO A 99 8.39 -11.94 0.80
N ASN A 100 7.12 -11.67 1.06
CA ASN A 100 6.33 -12.34 2.10
C ASN A 100 6.99 -12.32 3.48
N THR A 101 7.61 -11.17 3.84
CA THR A 101 8.44 -11.03 5.05
C THR A 101 8.01 -9.80 5.84
N ILE A 102 7.88 -9.97 7.17
CA ILE A 102 7.56 -8.87 8.08
C ILE A 102 8.84 -8.14 8.47
N TYR A 103 8.85 -6.84 8.21
CA TYR A 103 9.91 -5.90 8.59
C TYR A 103 9.39 -4.90 9.61
N THR A 104 10.25 -4.56 10.58
CA THR A 104 10.01 -3.46 11.51
C THR A 104 11.19 -2.50 11.44
N TYR A 105 10.90 -1.20 11.42
CA TYR A 105 11.89 -0.13 11.29
C TYR A 105 11.84 0.80 12.48
N ARG A 106 13.00 1.43 12.75
CA ARG A 106 13.14 2.58 13.63
C ARG A 106 14.30 3.45 13.14
N VAL A 107 14.27 4.72 13.47
CA VAL A 107 15.25 5.72 13.04
C VAL A 107 15.81 6.48 14.24
N PHE A 108 17.09 6.75 14.23
CA PHE A 108 17.81 7.60 15.16
C PHE A 108 18.40 8.79 14.42
N SER A 109 18.40 9.96 14.99
CA SER A 109 19.31 11.03 14.61
C SER A 109 20.67 10.80 15.25
N LYS A 110 21.74 11.22 14.57
CA LYS A 110 23.12 11.02 15.05
C LYS A 110 23.99 12.23 14.73
N ASN A 111 24.93 12.52 15.61
CA ASN A 111 26.03 13.45 15.40
C ASN A 111 27.33 12.90 16.00
N SER A 112 28.38 13.74 16.10
CA SER A 112 29.68 13.34 16.65
C SER A 112 29.65 12.97 18.16
N TYR A 113 28.60 13.37 18.89
CA TYR A 113 28.42 13.02 20.31
C TYR A 113 27.66 11.67 20.47
N GLY A 114 26.99 11.15 19.44
CA GLY A 114 26.30 9.89 19.47
C GLY A 114 24.93 9.91 18.78
N ASN A 115 24.18 8.83 18.98
CA ASN A 115 22.78 8.74 18.56
C ASN A 115 21.91 9.51 19.54
N SER A 116 20.71 9.92 19.08
CA SER A 116 19.63 10.34 19.97
C SER A 116 19.37 9.29 21.06
N ASN A 117 18.95 9.72 22.24
CA ASN A 117 18.68 8.81 23.38
C ASN A 117 17.56 7.82 23.09
N ASN A 118 16.60 8.25 22.28
CA ASN A 118 15.47 7.43 21.82
C ASN A 118 15.52 7.27 20.30
N ASN A 119 14.87 6.25 19.80
CA ASN A 119 14.51 6.13 18.38
C ASN A 119 13.18 6.85 18.11
N SER A 120 12.81 6.95 16.82
CA SER A 120 11.44 7.21 16.39
C SER A 120 10.47 6.17 16.98
N ASN A 121 9.16 6.35 16.79
CA ASN A 121 8.22 5.22 16.88
C ASN A 121 8.71 4.06 15.99
N GLU A 122 8.34 2.84 16.32
CA GLU A 122 8.52 1.69 15.42
C GLU A 122 7.37 1.68 14.40
N SER A 123 7.69 1.27 13.16
CA SER A 123 6.71 1.10 12.09
C SER A 123 6.96 -0.22 11.39
N ASN A 124 5.92 -1.04 11.17
CA ASN A 124 6.06 -2.39 10.65
C ASN A 124 5.07 -2.72 9.53
N GLY A 125 5.44 -3.65 8.67
CA GLY A 125 4.58 -4.20 7.63
C GLY A 125 5.22 -5.37 6.91
N SER A 126 4.40 -6.08 6.14
CA SER A 126 4.83 -7.23 5.37
C SER A 126 4.96 -6.89 3.89
N THR A 127 6.09 -7.29 3.30
CA THR A 127 6.20 -7.31 1.83
C THR A 127 5.26 -8.37 1.27
N PRO A 128 4.52 -8.09 0.17
CA PRO A 128 3.62 -9.06 -0.43
C PRO A 128 4.35 -10.26 -1.06
N ASN A 129 3.60 -11.34 -1.26
CA ASN A 129 4.10 -12.50 -1.97
C ASN A 129 4.28 -12.19 -3.46
N SER A 130 5.51 -12.29 -3.98
CA SER A 130 5.84 -12.04 -5.38
C SER A 130 5.17 -13.02 -6.36
N GLU A 131 4.81 -14.23 -5.91
CA GLU A 131 4.12 -15.21 -6.73
C GLU A 131 2.72 -14.75 -7.15
N LEU A 132 2.12 -13.83 -6.40
CA LEU A 132 0.78 -13.29 -6.65
C LEU A 132 0.79 -12.02 -7.52
N MET A 133 1.97 -11.54 -7.91
CA MET A 133 2.17 -10.23 -8.53
C MET A 133 2.99 -10.35 -9.82
N VAL A 134 2.75 -9.40 -10.74
CA VAL A 134 3.56 -9.21 -11.95
C VAL A 134 3.77 -7.72 -12.18
N THR A 135 5.02 -7.32 -12.44
CA THR A 135 5.34 -5.95 -12.84
C THR A 135 5.29 -5.84 -14.35
N ILE A 136 4.48 -4.89 -14.86
CA ILE A 136 4.32 -4.62 -16.28
C ILE A 136 4.46 -3.09 -16.48
N GLY A 137 5.56 -2.67 -17.06
CA GLY A 137 5.93 -1.26 -17.12
C GLY A 137 6.14 -0.68 -15.73
N SER A 138 5.45 0.41 -15.44
CA SER A 138 5.44 1.09 -14.13
C SER A 138 4.42 0.51 -13.16
N GLN A 139 3.57 -0.43 -13.59
CA GLN A 139 2.45 -0.96 -12.80
C GLN A 139 2.76 -2.37 -12.26
N ILE A 140 2.20 -2.66 -11.08
CA ILE A 140 2.21 -4.01 -10.50
C ILE A 140 0.77 -4.52 -10.50
N TRP A 141 0.52 -5.62 -11.19
CA TRP A 141 -0.78 -6.26 -11.36
C TRP A 141 -0.89 -7.54 -10.56
N SER A 142 -2.09 -7.90 -10.11
CA SER A 142 -2.35 -9.24 -9.59
C SER A 142 -2.20 -10.29 -10.70
N LYS A 143 -1.53 -11.41 -10.44
CA LYS A 143 -1.37 -12.53 -11.39
C LYS A 143 -2.63 -13.35 -11.55
N PHE A 144 -3.53 -13.32 -10.59
CA PHE A 144 -4.76 -14.09 -10.56
C PHE A 144 -5.97 -13.16 -10.54
N ASN A 145 -7.09 -13.65 -11.04
CA ASN A 145 -8.36 -12.97 -10.86
C ASN A 145 -8.74 -12.94 -9.38
N LEU A 146 -9.41 -11.89 -8.97
CA LEU A 146 -9.89 -11.72 -7.61
C LEU A 146 -10.87 -12.84 -7.23
N ASP A 147 -10.73 -13.36 -6.01
CA ASP A 147 -11.54 -14.47 -5.48
C ASP A 147 -12.05 -14.21 -4.05
N VAL A 148 -12.35 -12.95 -3.70
CA VAL A 148 -12.86 -12.57 -2.39
C VAL A 148 -14.37 -12.70 -2.27
N THR A 149 -14.87 -12.93 -1.06
CA THR A 149 -16.30 -13.02 -0.73
C THR A 149 -16.77 -11.86 0.15
N THR A 150 -15.83 -10.96 0.50
CA THR A 150 -16.09 -9.78 1.32
C THR A 150 -15.42 -8.57 0.74
N TYR A 151 -15.94 -7.40 1.02
CA TYR A 151 -15.22 -6.14 0.88
C TYR A 151 -14.06 -6.06 1.86
N SER A 152 -13.17 -5.11 1.67
CA SER A 152 -11.93 -4.97 2.48
C SER A 152 -12.19 -4.71 3.97
N ASP A 153 -13.37 -4.23 4.33
CA ASP A 153 -13.81 -4.02 5.71
C ASP A 153 -14.52 -5.24 6.34
N GLY A 154 -14.58 -6.38 5.61
CA GLY A 154 -15.22 -7.61 6.06
C GLY A 154 -16.72 -7.71 5.73
N THR A 155 -17.33 -6.67 5.15
CA THR A 155 -18.75 -6.74 4.73
C THR A 155 -18.94 -7.83 3.68
N PRO A 156 -19.86 -8.80 3.86
CA PRO A 156 -20.07 -9.87 2.89
C PRO A 156 -20.59 -9.37 1.54
N ILE A 157 -20.15 -10.03 0.48
CA ILE A 157 -20.69 -9.85 -0.89
C ILE A 157 -21.54 -11.09 -1.19
N PRO A 158 -22.83 -10.95 -1.49
CA PRO A 158 -23.71 -12.09 -1.76
C PRO A 158 -23.24 -12.92 -2.96
N GLN A 159 -23.31 -14.25 -2.82
CA GLN A 159 -23.24 -15.17 -3.95
C GLN A 159 -24.63 -15.31 -4.54
N VAL A 160 -24.83 -15.00 -5.81
CA VAL A 160 -26.12 -15.11 -6.49
C VAL A 160 -26.01 -16.03 -7.70
N SER A 161 -26.63 -17.21 -7.59
CA SER A 161 -26.63 -18.24 -8.64
C SER A 161 -27.85 -18.14 -9.57
N ASN A 162 -29.01 -17.75 -9.06
CA ASN A 162 -30.24 -17.64 -9.82
C ASN A 162 -30.15 -16.56 -10.91
N PRO A 163 -30.43 -16.89 -12.20
CA PRO A 163 -30.27 -15.92 -13.30
C PRO A 163 -31.30 -14.78 -13.24
N VAL A 164 -32.50 -15.02 -12.75
CA VAL A 164 -33.55 -14.00 -12.65
C VAL A 164 -33.23 -13.00 -11.52
N GLU A 165 -32.70 -13.49 -10.41
CA GLU A 165 -32.21 -12.60 -9.32
C GLU A 165 -31.01 -11.80 -9.78
N TRP A 166 -30.03 -12.46 -10.42
CA TRP A 166 -28.83 -11.83 -10.95
C TRP A 166 -29.16 -10.67 -11.90
N SER A 167 -30.08 -10.87 -12.82
CA SER A 167 -30.46 -9.86 -13.84
C SER A 167 -31.07 -8.58 -13.24
N LYS A 168 -31.59 -8.65 -12.00
CA LYS A 168 -32.24 -7.54 -11.30
C LYS A 168 -31.34 -6.86 -10.26
N LEU A 169 -30.10 -7.30 -10.12
CA LEU A 169 -29.18 -6.76 -9.12
C LEU A 169 -28.87 -5.30 -9.38
N THR A 170 -28.93 -4.51 -8.30
CA THR A 170 -28.51 -3.12 -8.21
C THR A 170 -27.44 -2.93 -7.15
N THR A 171 -27.05 -4.02 -6.48
CA THR A 171 -25.99 -4.08 -5.46
C THR A 171 -24.95 -5.13 -5.81
N GLY A 172 -23.81 -5.08 -5.13
CA GLY A 172 -22.68 -5.98 -5.38
C GLY A 172 -23.02 -7.45 -5.14
N ALA A 173 -22.62 -8.29 -6.10
CA ALA A 173 -22.77 -9.73 -6.04
C ALA A 173 -21.65 -10.42 -6.83
N TRP A 174 -21.48 -11.71 -6.56
CA TRP A 174 -20.56 -12.58 -7.29
C TRP A 174 -21.17 -13.95 -7.57
N CYS A 175 -20.60 -14.66 -8.55
CA CYS A 175 -20.85 -16.07 -8.81
C CYS A 175 -19.58 -16.74 -9.36
N TYR A 176 -19.55 -18.05 -9.38
CA TYR A 176 -18.61 -18.79 -10.23
C TYR A 176 -19.19 -18.99 -11.63
N TYR A 177 -18.33 -19.20 -12.63
CA TYR A 177 -18.78 -19.58 -13.96
C TYR A 177 -19.57 -20.90 -13.89
N ASN A 178 -20.76 -20.96 -14.50
CA ASN A 178 -21.74 -22.03 -14.39
C ASN A 178 -22.16 -22.37 -12.95
N ASN A 179 -21.93 -21.48 -11.99
CA ASN A 179 -22.12 -21.71 -10.55
C ASN A 179 -21.33 -22.94 -10.03
N ASP A 180 -20.26 -23.32 -10.72
CA ASP A 180 -19.42 -24.47 -10.39
C ASP A 180 -18.14 -23.99 -9.66
N THR A 181 -17.95 -24.53 -8.46
CA THR A 181 -16.77 -24.22 -7.62
C THR A 181 -15.46 -24.67 -8.26
N ALA A 182 -15.46 -25.72 -9.13
CA ALA A 182 -14.28 -26.13 -9.86
C ALA A 182 -13.80 -25.05 -10.83
N ASN A 183 -14.72 -24.33 -11.47
CA ASN A 183 -14.38 -23.15 -12.28
C ASN A 183 -13.82 -22.02 -11.42
N GLY A 184 -14.31 -21.87 -10.18
CA GLY A 184 -13.80 -20.88 -9.24
C GLY A 184 -12.32 -21.09 -8.89
N VAL A 185 -11.91 -22.33 -8.67
CA VAL A 185 -10.51 -22.69 -8.38
C VAL A 185 -9.58 -22.27 -9.53
N VAL A 186 -10.04 -22.39 -10.79
CA VAL A 186 -9.23 -22.10 -11.97
C VAL A 186 -9.30 -20.62 -12.36
N TYR A 187 -10.49 -20.03 -12.40
CA TYR A 187 -10.74 -18.72 -13.01
C TYR A 187 -11.03 -17.61 -12.00
N GLY A 188 -11.22 -17.94 -10.72
CA GLY A 188 -11.73 -16.99 -9.72
C GLY A 188 -13.23 -16.73 -9.88
N LYS A 189 -13.68 -15.62 -9.29
CA LYS A 189 -15.10 -15.21 -9.31
C LYS A 189 -15.40 -14.26 -10.46
N LEU A 190 -16.67 -14.27 -10.86
CA LEU A 190 -17.29 -13.25 -11.68
C LEU A 190 -18.07 -12.31 -10.76
N TYR A 191 -17.77 -11.02 -10.82
CA TYR A 191 -18.45 -9.98 -10.06
C TYR A 191 -19.29 -9.11 -10.97
N ASN A 192 -20.44 -8.63 -10.50
CA ASN A 192 -21.12 -7.53 -11.19
C ASN A 192 -20.39 -6.21 -10.92
N TRP A 193 -20.66 -5.16 -11.71
CA TRP A 193 -19.97 -3.90 -11.55
C TRP A 193 -20.34 -3.18 -10.24
N TYR A 194 -21.51 -3.43 -9.68
CA TYR A 194 -21.90 -2.88 -8.39
C TYR A 194 -20.94 -3.33 -7.27
N ALA A 195 -20.45 -4.56 -7.31
CA ALA A 195 -19.41 -5.03 -6.40
C ALA A 195 -18.10 -4.26 -6.61
N VAL A 196 -17.71 -4.03 -7.88
CA VAL A 196 -16.50 -3.24 -8.24
C VAL A 196 -16.58 -1.81 -7.73
N ALA A 197 -17.75 -1.20 -7.83
CA ALA A 197 -18.02 0.15 -7.33
C ALA A 197 -18.24 0.21 -5.81
N GLY A 198 -18.35 -0.94 -5.15
CA GLY A 198 -18.58 -1.03 -3.70
C GLY A 198 -20.01 -0.73 -3.26
N ILE A 199 -20.96 -0.76 -4.17
CA ILE A 199 -22.38 -0.53 -3.88
C ILE A 199 -22.96 -1.80 -3.25
N HIS A 200 -23.09 -1.79 -1.93
CA HIS A 200 -23.44 -3.00 -1.17
C HIS A 200 -24.88 -3.01 -0.65
N ASP A 201 -25.57 -1.87 -0.71
CA ASP A 201 -27.00 -1.72 -0.42
C ASP A 201 -27.64 -0.71 -1.38
N ASN A 202 -28.94 -0.47 -1.22
CA ASN A 202 -29.70 0.46 -2.07
C ASN A 202 -29.87 1.86 -1.45
N ASP A 203 -29.17 2.17 -0.37
CA ASP A 203 -29.19 3.49 0.24
C ASP A 203 -28.05 4.35 -0.35
N PRO A 204 -28.34 5.38 -1.16
CA PRO A 204 -27.31 6.23 -1.74
C PRO A 204 -26.54 7.08 -0.70
N ALA A 205 -27.03 7.16 0.54
CA ALA A 205 -26.32 7.84 1.62
C ALA A 205 -25.25 6.96 2.27
N THR A 206 -25.32 5.65 2.08
CA THR A 206 -24.32 4.72 2.63
C THR A 206 -23.03 4.79 1.81
N PRO A 207 -21.85 5.01 2.42
CA PRO A 207 -20.58 5.07 1.71
C PRO A 207 -20.27 3.75 1.00
N ASN A 208 -19.79 3.83 -0.24
CA ASN A 208 -19.35 2.68 -1.00
C ASN A 208 -18.18 1.96 -0.31
N LYS A 209 -18.19 0.64 -0.42
CA LYS A 209 -17.14 -0.25 0.12
C LYS A 209 -15.99 -0.41 -0.88
N THR A 210 -14.87 -0.91 -0.41
CA THR A 210 -13.72 -1.21 -1.28
C THR A 210 -13.64 -2.71 -1.54
N LEU A 211 -13.77 -3.12 -2.81
CA LEU A 211 -13.64 -4.52 -3.21
C LEU A 211 -12.18 -4.99 -3.20
N ALA A 212 -11.26 -4.14 -3.64
CA ALA A 212 -9.84 -4.48 -3.70
C ALA A 212 -9.27 -4.73 -2.29
N PRO A 213 -8.42 -5.75 -2.11
CA PRO A 213 -7.70 -5.98 -0.86
C PRO A 213 -6.80 -4.79 -0.48
N SER A 214 -6.37 -4.75 0.79
CA SER A 214 -5.45 -3.71 1.27
C SER A 214 -4.19 -3.61 0.42
N GLY A 215 -3.81 -2.41 0.03
CA GLY A 215 -2.67 -2.12 -0.86
C GLY A 215 -2.96 -2.27 -2.34
N TRP A 216 -4.18 -2.67 -2.71
CA TRP A 216 -4.62 -2.81 -4.08
C TRP A 216 -5.74 -1.84 -4.41
N LYS A 217 -5.91 -1.53 -5.69
CA LYS A 217 -7.06 -0.78 -6.21
C LYS A 217 -7.70 -1.51 -7.38
N MET A 218 -8.96 -1.21 -7.62
CA MET A 218 -9.64 -1.56 -8.87
C MET A 218 -9.02 -0.77 -10.02
N PRO A 219 -8.62 -1.41 -11.14
CA PRO A 219 -8.01 -0.71 -12.25
C PRO A 219 -9.01 0.25 -12.91
N SER A 220 -8.60 1.48 -13.13
CA SER A 220 -9.31 2.44 -13.96
C SER A 220 -9.09 2.15 -15.45
N ASN A 221 -9.86 2.81 -16.32
CA ASN A 221 -9.61 2.79 -17.76
C ASN A 221 -8.19 3.25 -18.12
N ASN A 222 -7.65 4.22 -17.38
CA ASN A 222 -6.29 4.71 -17.61
C ASN A 222 -5.25 3.66 -17.21
N ASP A 223 -5.45 2.94 -16.11
CA ASP A 223 -4.53 1.85 -15.72
C ASP A 223 -4.48 0.77 -16.81
N TRP A 224 -5.63 0.38 -17.35
CA TRP A 224 -5.71 -0.55 -18.48
C TRP A 224 -5.08 0.01 -19.76
N THR A 225 -5.21 1.30 -20.03
CA THR A 225 -4.61 1.95 -21.20
C THR A 225 -3.08 1.98 -21.06
N GLU A 226 -2.56 2.38 -19.90
CA GLU A 226 -1.12 2.36 -19.62
C GLU A 226 -0.53 0.95 -19.80
N LEU A 227 -1.21 -0.08 -19.29
CA LEU A 227 -0.82 -1.48 -19.52
C LEU A 227 -0.74 -1.82 -21.01
N THR A 228 -1.79 -1.52 -21.77
CA THR A 228 -1.83 -1.90 -23.19
C THR A 228 -0.85 -1.09 -24.03
N ASP A 229 -0.62 0.17 -23.70
CA ASP A 229 0.35 1.04 -24.39
C ASP A 229 1.78 0.55 -24.15
N PHE A 230 2.11 0.18 -22.91
CA PHE A 230 3.41 -0.44 -22.59
C PHE A 230 3.62 -1.74 -23.39
N LEU A 231 2.58 -2.52 -23.63
CA LEU A 231 2.65 -3.77 -24.39
C LEU A 231 2.67 -3.56 -25.91
N GLY A 232 2.71 -2.33 -26.39
CA GLY A 232 2.81 -1.98 -27.82
C GLY A 232 1.45 -1.71 -28.47
N ALA A 233 0.51 -1.14 -27.73
CA ALA A 233 -0.85 -0.78 -28.07
C ALA A 233 -1.88 -1.93 -28.04
N ARG A 234 -3.15 -1.55 -28.01
CA ARG A 234 -4.27 -2.48 -27.86
C ARG A 234 -4.34 -3.58 -28.92
N GLU A 235 -3.85 -3.28 -30.10
CA GLU A 235 -3.88 -4.16 -31.29
C GLU A 235 -3.07 -5.44 -31.11
N VAL A 236 -2.07 -5.43 -30.21
CA VAL A 236 -1.17 -6.58 -29.95
C VAL A 236 -1.16 -7.00 -28.48
N ALA A 237 -1.62 -6.15 -27.57
CA ALA A 237 -1.54 -6.39 -26.12
C ALA A 237 -2.27 -7.67 -25.68
N GLY A 238 -3.38 -8.02 -26.33
CA GLY A 238 -4.16 -9.21 -25.97
C GLY A 238 -3.37 -10.51 -26.09
N SER A 239 -2.53 -10.67 -27.14
CA SER A 239 -1.65 -11.86 -27.26
C SER A 239 -0.59 -11.90 -26.17
N LYS A 240 -0.06 -10.75 -25.79
CA LYS A 240 0.98 -10.62 -24.74
C LYS A 240 0.42 -10.82 -23.32
N MET A 241 -0.88 -10.61 -23.13
CA MET A 241 -1.57 -10.78 -21.84
C MET A 241 -2.12 -12.19 -21.62
N LYS A 242 -2.42 -12.95 -22.68
CA LYS A 242 -3.05 -14.28 -22.58
C LYS A 242 -2.08 -15.33 -22.07
N ALA A 243 -2.57 -16.26 -21.25
CA ALA A 243 -1.88 -17.51 -20.94
C ALA A 243 -1.65 -18.34 -22.24
N THR A 244 -0.46 -18.91 -22.35
CA THR A 244 -0.08 -19.76 -23.50
C THR A 244 -0.74 -21.14 -23.45
N GLY A 245 -0.72 -21.84 -24.57
CA GLY A 245 -1.23 -23.22 -24.71
C GLY A 245 -2.74 -23.29 -24.87
N THR A 246 -3.23 -24.51 -25.04
CA THR A 246 -4.65 -24.80 -25.33
C THR A 246 -5.33 -25.68 -24.27
N ALA A 247 -4.69 -25.81 -23.10
CA ALA A 247 -5.29 -26.54 -21.98
C ALA A 247 -6.55 -25.84 -21.43
N LEU A 248 -6.54 -24.50 -21.39
CA LEU A 248 -7.65 -23.69 -20.94
C LEU A 248 -8.25 -22.85 -22.09
N TRP A 249 -7.40 -22.25 -22.94
CA TRP A 249 -7.84 -21.55 -24.13
C TRP A 249 -8.15 -22.52 -25.26
N VAL A 250 -9.34 -22.40 -25.86
CA VAL A 250 -9.70 -23.16 -27.08
C VAL A 250 -8.85 -22.65 -28.23
N ALA A 251 -8.39 -23.57 -29.10
CA ALA A 251 -7.65 -23.24 -30.32
C ALA A 251 -8.49 -22.40 -31.30
N PRO A 252 -7.87 -21.48 -32.09
CA PRO A 252 -6.48 -21.09 -32.01
C PRO A 252 -6.20 -20.20 -30.77
N ASN A 253 -5.08 -20.42 -30.11
CA ASN A 253 -4.58 -19.49 -29.10
C ASN A 253 -3.24 -18.89 -29.53
N ILE A 254 -3.26 -17.64 -29.94
CA ILE A 254 -2.09 -16.88 -30.41
C ILE A 254 -1.34 -16.15 -29.29
N ALA A 255 -1.41 -16.66 -28.07
CA ALA A 255 -0.81 -16.05 -26.88
C ALA A 255 0.72 -16.20 -26.87
N THR A 256 1.41 -15.14 -26.45
CA THR A 256 2.85 -15.14 -26.12
C THR A 256 3.09 -15.06 -24.63
N ASN A 257 2.16 -14.45 -23.86
CA ASN A 257 2.26 -14.17 -22.43
C ASN A 257 3.54 -13.41 -22.04
N GLU A 258 4.12 -12.62 -22.95
CA GLU A 258 5.34 -11.85 -22.70
C GLU A 258 5.23 -10.94 -21.47
N SER A 259 4.04 -10.48 -21.15
CA SER A 259 3.80 -9.61 -19.99
C SER A 259 3.81 -10.35 -18.65
N GLY A 260 3.64 -11.67 -18.65
CA GLY A 260 3.39 -12.45 -17.42
C GLY A 260 2.03 -12.19 -16.78
N PHE A 261 1.13 -11.43 -17.43
CA PHE A 261 -0.23 -11.17 -16.93
C PHE A 261 -1.05 -12.47 -16.80
N THR A 262 -0.82 -13.43 -17.68
CA THR A 262 -1.41 -14.79 -17.65
C THR A 262 -2.94 -14.76 -17.59
N GLY A 263 -3.56 -14.01 -18.51
CA GLY A 263 -5.03 -13.92 -18.61
C GLY A 263 -5.64 -15.25 -18.98
N LEU A 264 -6.55 -15.76 -18.14
CA LEU A 264 -7.26 -17.03 -18.32
C LEU A 264 -8.64 -16.80 -18.94
N PRO A 265 -9.15 -17.75 -19.75
CA PRO A 265 -10.43 -17.62 -20.46
C PRO A 265 -11.63 -17.94 -19.56
N GLY A 266 -11.83 -17.15 -18.50
CA GLY A 266 -12.86 -17.40 -17.50
C GLY A 266 -14.30 -17.13 -17.97
N GLY A 267 -14.49 -16.65 -19.19
CA GLY A 267 -15.80 -16.30 -19.71
C GLY A 267 -16.43 -15.11 -19.00
N GLU A 268 -17.75 -15.01 -19.10
CA GLU A 268 -18.55 -13.96 -18.48
C GLU A 268 -19.97 -14.48 -18.19
N ARG A 269 -20.72 -13.74 -17.38
CA ARG A 269 -22.16 -13.94 -17.18
C ARG A 269 -22.90 -12.72 -17.71
N VAL A 270 -23.76 -12.93 -18.70
CA VAL A 270 -24.73 -11.93 -19.16
C VAL A 270 -26.06 -12.22 -18.48
N TYR A 271 -26.97 -12.93 -19.09
CA TYR A 271 -28.10 -13.61 -18.43
C TYR A 271 -27.69 -15.04 -18.06
N ASP A 272 -27.15 -15.75 -19.04
CA ASP A 272 -26.50 -17.05 -18.91
C ASP A 272 -24.98 -16.89 -18.97
N PHE A 273 -24.26 -17.98 -18.77
CA PHE A 273 -22.81 -18.02 -18.86
C PHE A 273 -22.34 -18.28 -20.28
N GLU A 274 -21.34 -17.50 -20.73
CA GLU A 274 -20.78 -17.67 -22.07
C GLU A 274 -19.28 -17.42 -22.11
N GLY A 275 -18.63 -17.92 -23.15
CA GLY A 275 -17.27 -17.58 -23.52
C GLY A 275 -16.14 -18.25 -22.74
N ILE A 276 -16.43 -19.23 -21.84
CA ILE A 276 -15.33 -19.98 -21.20
C ILE A 276 -14.45 -20.66 -22.25
N GLY A 277 -13.15 -20.65 -22.05
CA GLY A 277 -12.18 -21.18 -23.02
C GLY A 277 -11.94 -20.28 -24.24
N ARG A 278 -12.74 -19.26 -24.49
CA ARG A 278 -12.67 -18.42 -25.71
C ARG A 278 -12.47 -16.94 -25.42
N ARG A 279 -12.88 -16.49 -24.24
CA ARG A 279 -12.93 -15.08 -23.86
C ARG A 279 -12.55 -14.90 -22.39
N SER A 280 -11.91 -13.79 -22.09
CA SER A 280 -11.83 -13.25 -20.74
C SER A 280 -12.27 -11.80 -20.75
N GLY A 281 -13.08 -11.42 -19.76
CA GLY A 281 -13.50 -10.05 -19.54
C GLY A 281 -13.12 -9.60 -18.14
N TRP A 282 -12.63 -8.36 -18.00
CA TRP A 282 -12.32 -7.72 -16.72
C TRP A 282 -12.98 -6.38 -16.59
N TRP A 283 -13.47 -6.07 -15.41
CA TRP A 283 -14.00 -4.77 -15.10
C TRP A 283 -12.91 -3.69 -15.04
N SER A 284 -13.31 -2.48 -15.42
CA SER A 284 -12.68 -1.22 -15.01
C SER A 284 -13.57 -0.55 -13.95
N SER A 285 -12.98 0.26 -13.09
CA SER A 285 -13.73 1.05 -12.10
C SER A 285 -14.54 2.20 -12.72
N ASN A 286 -14.41 2.45 -14.03
CA ASN A 286 -15.08 3.56 -14.69
C ASN A 286 -16.51 3.23 -15.09
N GLU A 287 -17.42 4.00 -14.55
CA GLU A 287 -18.81 4.09 -15.01
C GLU A 287 -18.90 4.81 -16.36
N ILE A 288 -19.90 4.47 -17.16
CA ILE A 288 -20.19 5.13 -18.43
C ILE A 288 -21.55 5.79 -18.39
N SER A 289 -22.55 5.07 -17.87
CA SER A 289 -23.94 5.52 -17.75
C SER A 289 -24.58 4.91 -16.50
N LEU A 290 -25.85 5.16 -16.27
CA LEU A 290 -26.59 4.58 -15.14
C LEU A 290 -26.60 3.04 -15.16
N ASP A 291 -26.53 2.43 -16.33
CA ASP A 291 -26.64 0.98 -16.54
C ASP A 291 -25.37 0.32 -17.09
N GLN A 292 -24.35 1.10 -17.51
CA GLN A 292 -23.15 0.59 -18.17
C GLN A 292 -21.86 1.06 -17.50
N ALA A 293 -20.84 0.19 -17.57
CA ALA A 293 -19.48 0.46 -17.14
C ALA A 293 -18.47 -0.08 -18.17
N ARG A 294 -17.21 0.34 -18.04
CA ARG A 294 -16.15 -0.11 -18.95
C ARG A 294 -15.62 -1.47 -18.56
N GLY A 295 -15.39 -2.30 -19.58
CA GLY A 295 -14.67 -3.56 -19.49
C GLY A 295 -13.49 -3.63 -20.45
N ARG A 296 -12.63 -4.59 -20.18
CA ARG A 296 -11.56 -5.06 -21.09
C ARG A 296 -11.79 -6.51 -21.40
N SER A 297 -11.54 -6.90 -22.65
CA SER A 297 -11.57 -8.32 -23.00
C SER A 297 -10.45 -8.72 -23.94
N ILE A 298 -10.11 -10.00 -23.90
CA ILE A 298 -9.22 -10.69 -24.84
C ILE A 298 -9.91 -11.94 -25.35
N LEU A 299 -9.63 -12.28 -26.60
CA LEU A 299 -10.24 -13.42 -27.29
C LEU A 299 -9.17 -14.42 -27.71
N ASN A 300 -9.52 -15.72 -27.79
CA ASN A 300 -8.57 -16.77 -28.16
C ASN A 300 -7.88 -16.51 -29.50
N TYR A 301 -8.62 -16.09 -30.54
CA TYR A 301 -8.18 -15.94 -31.92
C TYR A 301 -7.60 -14.54 -32.21
N ALA A 302 -7.79 -13.53 -31.37
CA ALA A 302 -7.42 -12.15 -31.65
C ALA A 302 -6.18 -11.71 -30.86
N PRO A 303 -5.25 -10.95 -31.47
CA PRO A 303 -4.12 -10.36 -30.75
C PRO A 303 -4.50 -9.16 -29.87
N ASN A 304 -5.68 -8.61 -30.10
CA ASN A 304 -6.14 -7.37 -29.50
C ASN A 304 -6.57 -7.52 -28.02
N SER A 305 -6.41 -6.41 -27.28
CA SER A 305 -7.18 -6.14 -26.06
C SER A 305 -8.31 -5.18 -26.40
N PHE A 306 -9.55 -5.60 -26.18
CA PHE A 306 -10.73 -4.83 -26.55
C PHE A 306 -11.23 -4.01 -25.39
N ILE A 307 -11.71 -2.79 -25.66
CA ILE A 307 -12.52 -1.99 -24.75
C ILE A 307 -13.98 -2.24 -25.15
N TYR A 308 -14.82 -2.49 -24.18
CA TYR A 308 -16.26 -2.60 -24.44
C TYR A 308 -17.09 -2.00 -23.29
N HIS A 309 -18.34 -1.70 -23.59
CA HIS A 309 -19.33 -1.23 -22.65
C HIS A 309 -20.16 -2.42 -22.20
N ALA A 310 -20.11 -2.72 -20.92
CA ALA A 310 -20.83 -3.83 -20.34
C ALA A 310 -21.94 -3.32 -19.42
N TYR A 311 -23.10 -3.97 -19.43
CA TYR A 311 -24.12 -3.67 -18.43
C TYR A 311 -23.61 -4.00 -17.04
N LYS A 312 -23.91 -3.14 -16.06
CA LYS A 312 -23.42 -3.24 -14.69
C LYS A 312 -23.79 -4.55 -13.99
N ASN A 313 -24.88 -5.19 -14.40
CA ASN A 313 -25.29 -6.51 -13.93
C ASN A 313 -24.62 -7.68 -14.65
N MET A 314 -23.74 -7.47 -15.63
CA MET A 314 -22.91 -8.55 -16.16
C MET A 314 -21.91 -9.03 -15.10
N GLY A 315 -21.55 -10.30 -15.14
CA GLY A 315 -20.50 -10.88 -14.31
C GLY A 315 -19.19 -10.98 -15.08
N LEU A 316 -18.19 -10.21 -14.70
CA LEU A 316 -16.83 -10.28 -15.26
C LEU A 316 -15.82 -10.57 -14.17
N SER A 317 -14.65 -11.07 -14.58
CA SER A 317 -13.50 -11.21 -13.70
C SER A 317 -12.99 -9.83 -13.24
N VAL A 318 -12.17 -9.85 -12.20
CA VAL A 318 -11.49 -8.65 -11.66
C VAL A 318 -10.00 -8.94 -11.53
N ARG A 319 -9.18 -8.00 -11.96
CA ARG A 319 -7.75 -7.89 -11.66
C ARG A 319 -7.52 -6.62 -10.87
N CYS A 320 -6.52 -6.62 -10.01
CA CYS A 320 -6.19 -5.45 -9.20
C CYS A 320 -4.81 -4.89 -9.56
N VAL A 321 -4.63 -3.58 -9.33
CA VAL A 321 -3.35 -2.87 -9.44
C VAL A 321 -2.86 -2.56 -8.02
N PHE A 322 -1.61 -2.89 -7.75
CA PHE A 322 -0.98 -2.62 -6.45
C PHE A 322 -0.63 -1.13 -6.34
N VAL A 323 -0.96 -0.52 -5.21
CA VAL A 323 -0.70 0.90 -4.94
C VAL A 323 0.18 1.12 -3.71
N GLY A 324 0.55 0.03 -3.02
CA GLY A 324 1.35 0.07 -1.81
C GLY A 324 0.53 -0.14 -0.54
N ILE A 325 1.18 -0.72 0.46
CA ILE A 325 0.59 -0.97 1.78
C ILE A 325 1.27 -0.05 2.79
N PRO A 326 0.53 0.85 3.48
CA PRO A 326 1.09 1.61 4.59
C PRO A 326 1.60 0.67 5.69
N LEU A 327 2.74 1.02 6.31
CA LEU A 327 3.21 0.33 7.50
C LEU A 327 2.31 0.67 8.69
N ASN A 328 2.17 -0.29 9.58
CA ASN A 328 1.52 -0.09 10.88
C ASN A 328 2.49 0.60 11.84
N ASN A 329 1.95 1.47 12.67
CA ASN A 329 2.68 2.18 13.74
C ASN A 329 2.36 1.56 15.08
#